data_d34fbb88b0e2814f7c0d9071041ca930
#
_entry.id   d34fbb88b0e2814f7c0d9071041ca930
#
_cell.length_a   1.000
_cell.length_b   1.000
_cell.length_c   1.000
_cell.angle_alpha   90.00
_cell.angle_beta   90.00
_cell.angle_gamma   90.00
#
_symmetry.space_group_name_H-M   'P 1'
#
loop_
_entity.id
_entity.type
_entity.pdbx_description
1 polymer ?
#
loop_
_entity_poly.entity_id
_entity_poly.type
_entity_poly.pdbx_seq_one_letter_code
_entity_poly.pdbx_strand_id
1 'polypeptide(L)'
;MILQIKQIVSLVEITIKIIKMNCTLCSTFLTEKADDEYYICTNCHAYLKHDDLYFDEANEKNHYEQHNNDVNDTGYQNFTAPVTNTILENCTTEMLGLDYGCGKGPVISKQLLEKGYRVDFYDPYFYPDTSYLHKTYDYIFSCEVFEHFYNPFDEIRKLYNILKQGGLLIVKTHLYNNQTAFKNWYYRKDQTHVFIYTFKTFEYIAEHFGFDIVTIEEKLVVLRKR
;
A
#
# COMPACT_ATOMS: atom_id res chain seq x y z
N MET A 1 -38.56 -8.04 -38.37
CA MET A 1 -37.28 -8.80 -38.32
C MET A 1 -36.04 -7.88 -38.09
N ILE A 2 -35.88 -6.78 -38.83
CA ILE A 2 -34.71 -5.86 -38.63
C ILE A 2 -34.74 -5.09 -37.31
N LEU A 3 -35.93 -4.71 -36.77
CA LEU A 3 -36.05 -4.05 -35.46
C LEU A 3 -35.72 -4.96 -34.28
N GLN A 4 -36.08 -6.25 -34.37
CA GLN A 4 -35.75 -7.22 -33.31
C GLN A 4 -34.26 -7.52 -33.26
N ILE A 5 -33.57 -7.54 -34.42
CA ILE A 5 -32.10 -7.75 -34.45
C ILE A 5 -31.37 -6.54 -33.85
N LYS A 6 -31.81 -5.30 -34.10
CA LYS A 6 -31.22 -4.09 -33.47
C LYS A 6 -31.41 -4.05 -31.95
N GLN A 7 -32.54 -4.52 -31.42
CA GLN A 7 -32.77 -4.63 -29.97
C GLN A 7 -31.91 -5.71 -29.34
N ILE A 8 -31.71 -6.85 -30.01
CA ILE A 8 -30.84 -7.93 -29.52
C ILE A 8 -29.38 -7.50 -29.52
N VAL A 9 -28.91 -6.79 -30.57
CA VAL A 9 -27.55 -6.25 -30.63
C VAL A 9 -27.33 -5.19 -29.54
N SER A 10 -28.29 -4.30 -29.29
CA SER A 10 -28.24 -3.31 -28.22
C SER A 10 -28.23 -3.96 -26.82
N LEU A 11 -28.99 -5.03 -26.58
CA LEU A 11 -28.99 -5.79 -25.33
C LEU A 11 -27.70 -6.59 -25.15
N VAL A 12 -27.10 -7.10 -26.20
CA VAL A 12 -25.78 -7.78 -26.15
C VAL A 12 -24.65 -6.79 -25.89
N GLU A 13 -24.68 -5.57 -26.46
CA GLU A 13 -23.72 -4.50 -26.17
C GLU A 13 -23.84 -3.96 -24.73
N ILE A 14 -25.05 -3.96 -24.16
CA ILE A 14 -25.26 -3.57 -22.74
C ILE A 14 -24.81 -4.67 -21.78
N THR A 15 -24.79 -5.93 -22.22
CA THR A 15 -24.44 -7.08 -21.34
C THR A 15 -22.93 -7.41 -21.34
N ILE A 16 -22.12 -6.79 -22.20
CA ILE A 16 -20.68 -7.05 -22.30
C ILE A 16 -19.88 -5.74 -22.10
N LYS A 17 -20.20 -4.96 -21.11
CA LYS A 17 -19.16 -4.19 -20.42
C LYS A 17 -18.53 -5.11 -19.39
N ILE A 18 -17.91 -6.19 -19.83
CA ILE A 18 -16.93 -6.89 -19.02
C ILE A 18 -15.77 -5.90 -18.87
N ILE A 19 -15.78 -5.18 -17.79
CA ILE A 19 -14.69 -4.30 -17.41
C ILE A 19 -13.48 -5.20 -17.23
N LYS A 20 -12.56 -5.14 -18.22
CA LYS A 20 -11.34 -5.93 -18.24
C LYS A 20 -10.33 -5.24 -17.33
N MET A 21 -10.32 -5.58 -16.05
CA MET A 21 -9.34 -5.09 -15.11
C MET A 21 -8.30 -6.19 -14.84
N ASN A 22 -7.02 -5.83 -14.90
CA ASN A 22 -5.93 -6.70 -14.48
C ASN A 22 -5.44 -6.29 -13.08
N CYS A 23 -4.97 -7.25 -12.32
CA CYS A 23 -4.33 -7.00 -11.04
C CYS A 23 -3.08 -6.12 -11.24
N THR A 24 -3.03 -4.99 -10.55
CA THR A 24 -1.95 -4.01 -10.66
C THR A 24 -0.66 -4.47 -9.95
N LEU A 25 -0.69 -5.61 -9.22
CA LEU A 25 0.50 -6.24 -8.66
C LEU A 25 1.05 -7.37 -9.54
N CYS A 26 0.19 -8.24 -10.07
CA CYS A 26 0.63 -9.48 -10.73
C CYS A 26 0.11 -9.66 -12.17
N SER A 27 -0.58 -8.66 -12.71
CA SER A 27 -1.15 -8.62 -14.06
C SER A 27 -2.20 -9.72 -14.37
N THR A 28 -2.60 -10.51 -13.39
CA THR A 28 -3.65 -11.54 -13.54
C THR A 28 -4.99 -10.85 -13.85
N PHE A 29 -5.72 -11.38 -14.85
CA PHE A 29 -7.05 -10.90 -15.17
C PHE A 29 -8.04 -11.16 -14.03
N LEU A 30 -8.76 -10.12 -13.60
CA LEU A 30 -9.70 -10.19 -12.48
C LEU A 30 -11.09 -10.62 -12.96
N THR A 31 -11.57 -11.73 -12.41
CA THR A 31 -12.89 -12.30 -12.72
C THR A 31 -13.78 -12.44 -11.49
N GLU A 32 -13.19 -12.49 -10.31
CA GLU A 32 -13.89 -12.72 -9.05
C GLU A 32 -14.13 -11.40 -8.33
N LYS A 33 -15.37 -11.17 -7.91
CA LYS A 33 -15.77 -10.02 -7.12
C LYS A 33 -15.81 -10.40 -5.63
N ALA A 34 -15.23 -9.54 -4.80
CA ALA A 34 -15.40 -9.60 -3.35
C ALA A 34 -16.73 -8.97 -2.92
N ASP A 35 -17.07 -7.85 -3.56
CA ASP A 35 -18.33 -7.13 -3.41
C ASP A 35 -18.59 -6.22 -4.63
N ASP A 36 -19.44 -5.21 -4.49
CA ASP A 36 -19.78 -4.31 -5.62
C ASP A 36 -18.64 -3.37 -6.01
N GLU A 37 -17.64 -3.15 -5.15
CA GLU A 37 -16.55 -2.20 -5.35
C GLU A 37 -15.18 -2.87 -5.56
N TYR A 38 -15.00 -4.12 -5.11
CA TYR A 38 -13.70 -4.80 -5.09
C TYR A 38 -13.71 -6.15 -5.82
N TYR A 39 -12.60 -6.43 -6.49
CA TYR A 39 -12.24 -7.73 -7.05
C TYR A 39 -11.25 -8.47 -6.16
N ILE A 40 -11.22 -9.80 -6.28
CA ILE A 40 -10.20 -10.66 -5.67
C ILE A 40 -9.27 -11.15 -6.79
N CYS A 41 -7.96 -10.99 -6.59
CA CYS A 41 -6.99 -11.61 -7.47
C CYS A 41 -6.77 -13.06 -7.07
N THR A 42 -7.04 -14.00 -7.97
CA THR A 42 -6.87 -15.44 -7.74
C THR A 42 -5.41 -15.88 -7.65
N ASN A 43 -4.46 -15.04 -8.11
CA ASN A 43 -3.04 -15.33 -8.10
C ASN A 43 -2.32 -14.77 -6.86
N CYS A 44 -2.35 -13.46 -6.63
CA CYS A 44 -1.68 -12.84 -5.48
C CYS A 44 -2.58 -12.64 -4.26
N HIS A 45 -3.86 -12.99 -4.34
CA HIS A 45 -4.87 -12.93 -3.27
C HIS A 45 -5.13 -11.53 -2.70
N ALA A 46 -4.76 -10.47 -3.42
CA ALA A 46 -5.11 -9.10 -3.08
C ALA A 46 -6.56 -8.79 -3.43
N TYR A 47 -7.12 -7.78 -2.77
CA TYR A 47 -8.43 -7.21 -3.11
C TYR A 47 -8.19 -5.84 -3.73
N LEU A 48 -8.74 -5.61 -4.93
CA LEU A 48 -8.53 -4.40 -5.71
C LEU A 48 -9.84 -3.67 -5.91
N LYS A 49 -9.88 -2.39 -5.54
CA LYS A 49 -11.01 -1.53 -5.83
C LYS A 49 -11.15 -1.35 -7.33
N HIS A 50 -12.39 -1.27 -7.82
CA HIS A 50 -12.70 -0.96 -9.20
C HIS A 50 -12.14 0.42 -9.58
N ASP A 51 -11.40 0.53 -10.68
CA ASP A 51 -10.70 1.74 -11.09
C ASP A 51 -11.64 2.93 -11.39
N ASP A 52 -12.86 2.68 -11.85
CA ASP A 52 -13.91 3.72 -12.01
C ASP A 52 -14.30 4.40 -10.67
N LEU A 53 -13.91 3.82 -9.52
CA LEU A 53 -14.21 4.31 -8.16
C LEU A 53 -13.03 5.01 -7.49
N TYR A 54 -11.91 5.17 -8.21
CA TYR A 54 -10.75 5.88 -7.67
C TYR A 54 -11.04 7.37 -7.52
N PHE A 55 -10.54 7.95 -6.44
CA PHE A 55 -10.55 9.39 -6.32
C PHE A 55 -9.67 10.05 -7.38
N ASP A 56 -10.06 11.23 -7.83
CA ASP A 56 -9.14 12.11 -8.53
C ASP A 56 -8.13 12.71 -7.56
N GLU A 57 -7.00 13.19 -8.09
CA GLU A 57 -5.89 13.73 -7.30
C GLU A 57 -6.31 14.86 -6.34
N ALA A 58 -7.27 15.70 -6.73
CA ALA A 58 -7.73 16.81 -5.90
C ALA A 58 -8.55 16.33 -4.69
N ASN A 59 -9.42 15.34 -4.89
CA ASN A 59 -10.21 14.74 -3.82
C ASN A 59 -9.34 13.92 -2.87
N GLU A 60 -8.36 13.19 -3.39
CA GLU A 60 -7.41 12.42 -2.60
C GLU A 60 -6.56 13.33 -1.70
N LYS A 61 -5.96 14.39 -2.26
CA LYS A 61 -5.20 15.37 -1.50
C LYS A 61 -6.03 16.03 -0.41
N ASN A 62 -7.27 16.45 -0.71
CA ASN A 62 -8.17 17.04 0.27
C ASN A 62 -8.51 16.06 1.40
N HIS A 63 -8.65 14.77 1.10
CA HIS A 63 -8.85 13.73 2.10
C HIS A 63 -7.66 13.64 3.07
N TYR A 64 -6.42 13.62 2.56
CA TYR A 64 -5.22 13.57 3.41
C TYR A 64 -4.98 14.86 4.22
N GLU A 65 -5.38 16.03 3.71
CA GLU A 65 -5.26 17.30 4.44
C GLU A 65 -6.13 17.35 5.71
N GLN A 66 -7.20 16.53 5.76
CA GLN A 66 -8.11 16.44 6.92
C GLN A 66 -7.57 15.52 8.03
N HIS A 67 -6.54 14.71 7.75
CA HIS A 67 -5.96 13.85 8.76
C HIS A 67 -5.21 14.68 9.81
N ASN A 68 -5.53 14.44 11.09
CA ASN A 68 -4.80 15.07 12.19
C ASN A 68 -3.52 14.28 12.47
N ASN A 69 -2.41 14.73 11.86
CA ASN A 69 -1.08 14.12 12.06
C ASN A 69 -0.24 14.99 13.02
N ASP A 70 -0.79 15.32 14.20
CA ASP A 70 0.00 15.99 15.22
C ASP A 70 1.07 15.03 15.77
N VAL A 71 2.33 15.36 15.50
CA VAL A 71 3.49 14.56 15.94
C VAL A 71 3.63 14.47 17.47
N ASN A 72 2.93 15.30 18.23
CA ASN A 72 2.91 15.30 19.69
C ASN A 72 1.70 14.53 20.25
N ASP A 73 0.74 14.10 19.41
CA ASP A 73 -0.39 13.28 19.82
C ASP A 73 0.08 11.88 20.25
N THR A 74 -0.17 11.55 21.53
CA THR A 74 0.25 10.24 22.09
C THR A 74 -0.51 9.07 21.48
N GLY A 75 -1.76 9.27 21.04
CA GLY A 75 -2.55 8.25 20.34
C GLY A 75 -1.90 7.92 18.99
N TYR A 76 -1.50 8.96 18.24
CA TYR A 76 -0.82 8.79 16.96
C TYR A 76 0.58 8.16 17.14
N GLN A 77 1.34 8.58 18.16
CA GLN A 77 2.62 7.94 18.50
C GLN A 77 2.46 6.45 18.84
N ASN A 78 1.46 6.09 19.64
CA ASN A 78 1.16 4.69 19.97
C ASN A 78 0.71 3.89 18.74
N PHE A 79 -0.05 4.50 17.85
CA PHE A 79 -0.50 3.87 16.60
C PHE A 79 0.68 3.51 15.69
N THR A 80 1.70 4.37 15.61
CA THR A 80 2.89 4.17 14.77
C THR A 80 4.01 3.41 15.48
N ALA A 81 3.93 3.22 16.80
CA ALA A 81 4.96 2.57 17.63
C ALA A 81 5.44 1.20 17.11
N PRO A 82 4.59 0.32 16.54
CA PRO A 82 5.10 -0.94 15.97
C PRO A 82 6.21 -0.75 14.95
N VAL A 83 6.11 0.25 14.06
CA VAL A 83 7.14 0.57 13.07
C VAL A 83 8.39 1.15 13.76
N THR A 84 8.20 2.15 14.63
CA THR A 84 9.32 2.76 15.39
C THR A 84 10.10 1.71 16.17
N ASN A 85 9.42 0.84 16.91
CA ASN A 85 10.06 -0.21 17.73
C ASN A 85 10.82 -1.20 16.85
N THR A 86 10.24 -1.64 15.73
CA THR A 86 10.92 -2.53 14.79
C THR A 86 12.24 -1.92 14.28
N ILE A 87 12.25 -0.60 13.97
CA ILE A 87 13.47 0.09 13.56
C ILE A 87 14.49 0.14 14.71
N LEU A 88 14.07 0.50 15.92
CA LEU A 88 14.95 0.58 17.09
C LEU A 88 15.57 -0.78 17.45
N GLU A 89 14.88 -1.88 17.20
CA GLU A 89 15.35 -3.24 17.49
C GLU A 89 16.30 -3.80 16.42
N ASN A 90 16.17 -3.35 15.17
CA ASN A 90 16.86 -3.98 14.03
C ASN A 90 17.86 -3.07 13.31
N CYS A 91 17.84 -1.76 13.57
CA CYS A 91 18.66 -0.77 12.87
C CYS A 91 19.50 0.04 13.85
N THR A 92 20.59 0.63 13.35
CA THR A 92 21.50 1.48 14.13
C THR A 92 21.49 2.92 13.60
N THR A 93 22.08 3.85 14.38
CA THR A 93 22.14 5.29 14.02
C THR A 93 23.04 5.57 12.82
N GLU A 94 23.95 4.65 12.47
CA GLU A 94 24.81 4.76 11.27
C GLU A 94 24.08 4.43 9.98
N MET A 95 22.99 3.67 10.08
CA MET A 95 22.16 3.28 8.94
C MET A 95 21.33 4.45 8.43
N LEU A 96 21.10 4.48 7.12
CA LEU A 96 20.21 5.46 6.47
C LEU A 96 18.85 4.83 6.20
N GLY A 97 17.80 5.43 6.74
CA GLY A 97 16.41 5.07 6.50
C GLY A 97 15.69 5.98 5.53
N LEU A 98 14.57 5.48 5.00
CA LEU A 98 13.60 6.27 4.22
C LEU A 98 12.20 6.06 4.79
N ASP A 99 11.52 7.16 5.13
CA ASP A 99 10.09 7.23 5.44
C ASP A 99 9.33 7.46 4.14
N TYR A 100 8.71 6.41 3.60
CA TYR A 100 8.02 6.46 2.32
C TYR A 100 6.51 6.62 2.50
N GLY A 101 5.99 7.80 2.11
CA GLY A 101 4.63 8.22 2.42
C GLY A 101 4.54 8.80 3.84
N CYS A 102 5.47 9.69 4.20
CA CYS A 102 5.62 10.21 5.56
C CYS A 102 4.47 11.12 6.02
N GLY A 103 3.59 11.54 5.10
CA GLY A 103 2.48 12.43 5.38
C GLY A 103 2.92 13.84 5.78
N LYS A 104 1.94 14.65 6.21
CA LYS A 104 2.17 16.03 6.68
C LYS A 104 2.95 16.09 8.00
N GLY A 105 2.73 15.11 8.88
CA GLY A 105 3.35 15.03 10.20
C GLY A 105 4.14 13.72 10.38
N PRO A 106 5.44 13.68 10.00
CA PRO A 106 6.26 12.47 10.01
C PRO A 106 6.66 12.07 11.44
N VAL A 107 5.72 11.53 12.22
CA VAL A 107 5.91 11.23 13.65
C VAL A 107 7.01 10.19 13.88
N ILE A 108 7.06 9.13 13.07
CA ILE A 108 8.10 8.09 13.17
C ILE A 108 9.47 8.71 12.91
N SER A 109 9.61 9.43 11.80
CA SER A 109 10.86 10.11 11.44
C SER A 109 11.30 11.10 12.51
N LYS A 110 10.39 11.90 13.10
CA LYS A 110 10.69 12.80 14.21
C LYS A 110 11.27 12.05 15.40
N GLN A 111 10.60 10.97 15.85
CA GLN A 111 11.06 10.16 16.99
C GLN A 111 12.44 9.52 16.74
N LEU A 112 12.71 9.07 15.51
CA LEU A 112 13.99 8.50 15.11
C LEU A 112 15.11 9.55 15.08
N LEU A 113 14.85 10.72 14.48
CA LEU A 113 15.81 11.84 14.44
C LEU A 113 16.20 12.32 15.85
N GLU A 114 15.23 12.43 16.78
CA GLU A 114 15.48 12.76 18.20
C GLU A 114 16.39 11.75 18.90
N LYS A 115 16.43 10.50 18.41
CA LYS A 115 17.30 9.43 18.89
C LYS A 115 18.63 9.30 18.11
N GLY A 116 18.90 10.24 17.19
CA GLY A 116 20.13 10.28 16.41
C GLY A 116 20.15 9.41 15.16
N TYR A 117 19.04 8.81 14.76
CA TYR A 117 18.93 8.05 13.51
C TYR A 117 18.97 9.00 12.32
N ARG A 118 19.38 8.48 11.17
CA ARG A 118 19.42 9.19 9.89
C ARG A 118 18.25 8.73 9.04
N VAL A 119 17.33 9.65 8.73
CA VAL A 119 16.12 9.34 7.97
C VAL A 119 15.90 10.41 6.91
N ASP A 120 15.80 9.99 5.65
CA ASP A 120 15.19 10.80 4.59
C ASP A 120 13.67 10.51 4.59
N PHE A 121 12.86 11.43 4.08
CA PHE A 121 11.42 11.24 3.98
C PHE A 121 10.91 11.74 2.64
N TYR A 122 9.88 11.06 2.16
CA TYR A 122 9.20 11.35 0.92
C TYR A 122 7.69 11.23 1.10
N ASP A 123 6.97 12.17 0.53
CA ASP A 123 5.52 12.12 0.38
C ASP A 123 5.13 12.91 -0.86
N PRO A 124 4.27 12.39 -1.77
CA PRO A 124 3.95 13.05 -3.03
C PRO A 124 3.27 14.40 -2.86
N TYR A 125 2.55 14.62 -1.74
CA TYR A 125 1.81 15.85 -1.49
C TYR A 125 2.52 16.83 -0.55
N PHE A 126 3.27 16.31 0.44
CA PHE A 126 3.82 17.12 1.52
C PHE A 126 5.34 17.26 1.46
N TYR A 127 6.05 16.28 0.92
CA TYR A 127 7.51 16.24 0.76
C TYR A 127 7.89 15.65 -0.60
N PRO A 128 7.59 16.34 -1.73
CA PRO A 128 7.67 15.78 -3.07
C PRO A 128 9.08 15.69 -3.67
N ASP A 129 10.14 15.84 -2.85
CA ASP A 129 11.52 15.72 -3.32
C ASP A 129 11.84 14.29 -3.73
N THR A 130 12.10 14.08 -5.00
CA THR A 130 12.43 12.78 -5.59
C THR A 130 13.92 12.42 -5.50
N SER A 131 14.74 13.20 -4.82
CA SER A 131 16.19 12.94 -4.65
C SER A 131 16.47 11.58 -3.96
N TYR A 132 15.52 11.06 -3.20
CA TYR A 132 15.59 9.71 -2.61
C TYR A 132 15.82 8.61 -3.65
N LEU A 133 15.40 8.79 -4.91
CA LEU A 133 15.58 7.82 -6.00
C LEU A 133 17.07 7.65 -6.41
N HIS A 134 17.92 8.59 -6.04
CA HIS A 134 19.36 8.57 -6.36
C HIS A 134 20.21 8.10 -5.18
N LYS A 135 19.59 7.59 -4.10
CA LYS A 135 20.25 7.07 -2.92
C LYS A 135 19.94 5.59 -2.74
N THR A 136 20.64 4.93 -1.83
CA THR A 136 20.30 3.58 -1.36
C THR A 136 20.16 3.58 0.16
N TYR A 137 19.24 2.76 0.66
CA TYR A 137 18.81 2.77 2.06
C TYR A 137 19.08 1.43 2.73
N ASP A 138 19.46 1.47 4.00
CA ASP A 138 19.62 0.29 4.83
C ASP A 138 18.27 -0.26 5.28
N TYR A 139 17.28 0.65 5.49
CA TYR A 139 15.90 0.29 5.74
C TYR A 139 14.95 1.32 5.12
N ILE A 140 13.78 0.84 4.71
CA ILE A 140 12.66 1.67 4.23
C ILE A 140 11.45 1.30 5.07
N PHE A 141 10.71 2.28 5.53
CA PHE A 141 9.46 2.04 6.23
C PHE A 141 8.32 2.86 5.66
N SER A 142 7.11 2.33 5.80
CA SER A 142 5.89 2.90 5.28
C SER A 142 4.74 2.56 6.23
N CYS A 143 3.93 3.55 6.59
CA CYS A 143 2.88 3.40 7.58
C CYS A 143 1.56 3.91 7.04
N GLU A 144 0.59 3.02 6.78
CA GLU A 144 -0.71 3.32 6.18
C GLU A 144 -0.56 4.05 4.83
N VAL A 145 0.15 3.41 3.89
CA VAL A 145 0.44 3.96 2.56
C VAL A 145 0.26 2.91 1.46
N PHE A 146 0.64 1.65 1.72
CA PHE A 146 0.62 0.60 0.71
C PHE A 146 -0.78 0.38 0.12
N GLU A 147 -1.81 0.49 0.94
CA GLU A 147 -3.23 0.38 0.54
C GLU A 147 -3.70 1.44 -0.45
N HIS A 148 -2.93 2.53 -0.57
CA HIS A 148 -3.20 3.62 -1.51
C HIS A 148 -2.47 3.48 -2.84
N PHE A 149 -1.62 2.46 -3.03
CA PHE A 149 -0.89 2.27 -4.27
C PHE A 149 -1.81 1.87 -5.42
N TYR A 150 -1.98 2.75 -6.39
CA TYR A 150 -2.66 2.45 -7.66
C TYR A 150 -1.92 1.39 -8.48
N ASN A 151 -0.58 1.39 -8.41
CA ASN A 151 0.28 0.40 -9.06
C ASN A 151 1.31 -0.16 -8.07
N PRO A 152 0.92 -1.08 -7.18
CA PRO A 152 1.81 -1.65 -6.18
C PRO A 152 3.03 -2.38 -6.77
N PHE A 153 2.93 -2.95 -7.98
CA PHE A 153 4.09 -3.57 -8.62
C PHE A 153 5.22 -2.57 -8.86
N ASP A 154 4.92 -1.41 -9.44
CA ASP A 154 5.94 -0.40 -9.73
C ASP A 154 6.46 0.26 -8.46
N GLU A 155 5.60 0.50 -7.48
CA GLU A 155 5.99 1.07 -6.19
C GLU A 155 6.92 0.12 -5.42
N ILE A 156 6.55 -1.14 -5.26
CA ILE A 156 7.38 -2.14 -4.57
C ILE A 156 8.70 -2.35 -5.31
N ARG A 157 8.69 -2.41 -6.64
CA ARG A 157 9.91 -2.54 -7.46
C ARG A 157 10.83 -1.33 -7.28
N LYS A 158 10.28 -0.12 -7.21
CA LYS A 158 11.02 1.11 -6.93
C LYS A 158 11.71 1.03 -5.56
N LEU A 159 10.96 0.68 -4.50
CA LEU A 159 11.50 0.53 -3.16
C LEU A 159 12.56 -0.59 -3.08
N TYR A 160 12.30 -1.72 -3.74
CA TYR A 160 13.29 -2.81 -3.84
C TYR A 160 14.61 -2.33 -4.45
N ASN A 161 14.55 -1.55 -5.53
CA ASN A 161 15.76 -1.11 -6.24
C ASN A 161 16.64 -0.17 -5.41
N ILE A 162 16.04 0.68 -4.57
CA ILE A 162 16.77 1.62 -3.70
C ILE A 162 17.10 1.04 -2.33
N LEU A 163 16.57 -0.13 -1.97
CA LEU A 163 16.91 -0.85 -0.74
C LEU A 163 18.21 -1.62 -0.96
N LYS A 164 19.16 -1.53 -0.03
CA LYS A 164 20.41 -2.29 -0.05
C LYS A 164 20.16 -3.78 0.13
N GLN A 165 21.11 -4.61 -0.31
CA GLN A 165 21.14 -6.04 -0.03
C GLN A 165 21.13 -6.27 1.49
N GLY A 166 20.29 -7.17 1.97
CA GLY A 166 20.06 -7.40 3.41
C GLY A 166 19.25 -6.32 4.12
N GLY A 167 18.90 -5.21 3.43
CA GLY A 167 18.10 -4.13 3.97
C GLY A 167 16.66 -4.53 4.29
N LEU A 168 16.00 -3.77 5.16
CA LEU A 168 14.64 -4.04 5.64
C LEU A 168 13.61 -3.14 4.96
N LEU A 169 12.52 -3.74 4.48
CA LEU A 169 11.28 -3.05 4.13
C LEU A 169 10.25 -3.34 5.22
N ILE A 170 9.85 -2.29 5.95
CA ILE A 170 8.96 -2.36 7.11
C ILE A 170 7.65 -1.69 6.71
N VAL A 171 6.57 -2.46 6.62
CA VAL A 171 5.26 -1.99 6.14
C VAL A 171 4.22 -2.16 7.24
N LYS A 172 3.59 -1.06 7.63
CA LYS A 172 2.38 -1.08 8.44
C LYS A 172 1.18 -0.80 7.54
N THR A 173 0.36 -1.81 7.35
CA THR A 173 -0.93 -1.78 6.65
C THR A 173 -1.80 -2.90 7.21
N HIS A 174 -3.13 -2.77 7.22
CA HIS A 174 -3.98 -3.77 7.83
C HIS A 174 -4.31 -4.88 6.83
N LEU A 175 -3.79 -6.09 7.08
CA LEU A 175 -4.01 -7.25 6.24
C LEU A 175 -5.41 -7.83 6.47
N TYR A 176 -6.13 -8.09 5.37
CA TYR A 176 -7.42 -8.75 5.47
C TYR A 176 -7.25 -10.24 5.79
N ASN A 177 -7.92 -10.71 6.85
CA ASN A 177 -7.74 -12.07 7.41
C ASN A 177 -9.01 -12.94 7.40
N ASN A 178 -10.09 -12.51 6.73
CA ASN A 178 -11.39 -13.20 6.64
C ASN A 178 -12.17 -13.40 7.97
N GLN A 179 -11.75 -12.80 9.08
CA GLN A 179 -12.47 -12.88 10.35
C GLN A 179 -13.80 -12.10 10.34
N THR A 180 -13.88 -11.09 9.51
CA THR A 180 -15.09 -10.30 9.27
C THR A 180 -15.42 -10.34 7.79
N ALA A 181 -16.70 -10.40 7.41
CA ALA A 181 -17.09 -10.31 6.00
C ALA A 181 -16.52 -9.03 5.38
N PHE A 182 -15.86 -9.14 4.23
CA PHE A 182 -15.10 -8.06 3.62
C PHE A 182 -15.87 -6.73 3.52
N LYS A 183 -17.12 -6.77 3.04
CA LYS A 183 -18.00 -5.59 2.92
C LYS A 183 -18.28 -4.85 4.24
N ASN A 184 -18.13 -5.54 5.37
CA ASN A 184 -18.39 -4.98 6.71
C ASN A 184 -17.10 -4.52 7.41
N TRP A 185 -15.94 -4.85 6.86
CA TRP A 185 -14.66 -4.53 7.46
C TRP A 185 -14.38 -3.02 7.35
N TYR A 186 -13.97 -2.40 8.46
CA TYR A 186 -13.85 -0.95 8.56
C TYR A 186 -12.79 -0.36 7.59
N TYR A 187 -11.67 -1.07 7.43
CA TYR A 187 -10.53 -0.64 6.63
C TYR A 187 -10.87 -0.54 5.12
N ARG A 188 -11.73 -1.45 4.63
CA ARG A 188 -12.27 -1.42 3.28
C ARG A 188 -13.16 -0.20 3.01
N LYS A 189 -13.70 0.46 4.05
CA LYS A 189 -14.63 1.58 3.92
C LYS A 189 -13.97 2.91 3.59
N ASP A 190 -12.65 2.98 3.75
CA ASP A 190 -11.90 4.16 3.31
C ASP A 190 -11.90 4.24 1.78
N GLN A 191 -12.30 5.40 1.26
CA GLN A 191 -12.47 5.58 -0.18
C GLN A 191 -11.13 5.61 -0.92
N THR A 192 -10.04 5.94 -0.22
CA THR A 192 -8.69 6.01 -0.77
C THR A 192 -7.95 4.67 -0.73
N HIS A 193 -8.49 3.65 -0.06
CA HIS A 193 -7.92 2.31 -0.07
C HIS A 193 -8.26 1.60 -1.39
N VAL A 194 -7.34 1.55 -2.30
CA VAL A 194 -7.53 0.97 -3.64
C VAL A 194 -6.99 -0.44 -3.76
N PHE A 195 -6.05 -0.85 -2.89
CA PHE A 195 -5.40 -2.15 -2.91
C PHE A 195 -5.27 -2.73 -1.50
N ILE A 196 -6.04 -3.76 -1.19
CA ILE A 196 -6.04 -4.40 0.13
C ILE A 196 -5.18 -5.67 0.08
N TYR A 197 -4.22 -5.72 0.97
CA TYR A 197 -3.29 -6.84 1.11
C TYR A 197 -3.84 -7.93 2.02
N THR A 198 -3.40 -9.17 1.76
CA THR A 198 -3.58 -10.33 2.63
C THR A 198 -2.21 -10.90 3.02
N PHE A 199 -2.18 -11.86 3.94
CA PHE A 199 -0.96 -12.63 4.24
C PHE A 199 -0.36 -13.25 2.96
N LYS A 200 -1.20 -13.86 2.14
CA LYS A 200 -0.81 -14.48 0.87
C LYS A 200 -0.29 -13.46 -0.16
N THR A 201 -0.78 -12.23 -0.11
CA THR A 201 -0.27 -11.15 -0.98
C THR A 201 1.18 -10.83 -0.63
N PHE A 202 1.53 -10.76 0.65
CA PHE A 202 2.91 -10.52 1.06
C PHE A 202 3.82 -11.73 0.86
N GLU A 203 3.31 -12.96 0.97
CA GLU A 203 4.04 -14.17 0.54
C GLU A 203 4.36 -14.10 -0.96
N TYR A 204 3.38 -13.73 -1.80
CA TYR A 204 3.58 -13.49 -3.22
C TYR A 204 4.64 -12.40 -3.48
N ILE A 205 4.57 -11.26 -2.80
CA ILE A 205 5.55 -10.17 -2.92
C ILE A 205 6.95 -10.67 -2.55
N ALA A 206 7.09 -11.38 -1.43
CA ALA A 206 8.37 -11.89 -0.97
C ALA A 206 9.02 -12.83 -2.00
N GLU A 207 8.24 -13.75 -2.55
CA GLU A 207 8.72 -14.69 -3.57
C GLU A 207 9.14 -13.97 -4.86
N HIS A 208 8.29 -13.09 -5.41
CA HIS A 208 8.46 -12.53 -6.74
C HIS A 208 9.43 -11.34 -6.82
N PHE A 209 9.58 -10.60 -5.72
CA PHE A 209 10.53 -9.48 -5.67
C PHE A 209 11.89 -9.86 -5.05
N GLY A 210 12.02 -11.04 -4.43
CA GLY A 210 13.28 -11.48 -3.84
C GLY A 210 13.48 -10.98 -2.41
N PHE A 211 12.44 -11.06 -1.59
CA PHE A 211 12.52 -10.83 -0.15
C PHE A 211 12.45 -12.13 0.65
N ASP A 212 13.02 -12.10 1.84
CA ASP A 212 12.71 -13.05 2.92
C ASP A 212 11.73 -12.39 3.88
N ILE A 213 10.74 -13.16 4.35
CA ILE A 213 9.79 -12.68 5.36
C ILE A 213 10.46 -12.80 6.73
N VAL A 214 10.69 -11.67 7.40
CA VAL A 214 11.19 -11.62 8.79
C VAL A 214 10.04 -11.69 9.77
N THR A 215 8.98 -10.88 9.51
CA THR A 215 7.75 -10.84 10.32
C THR A 215 6.57 -10.61 9.38
N ILE A 216 5.46 -11.30 9.66
CA ILE A 216 4.18 -11.03 9.01
C ILE A 216 3.06 -11.18 10.05
N GLU A 217 2.51 -10.05 10.44
CA GLU A 217 1.41 -9.92 11.39
C GLU A 217 0.25 -9.18 10.75
N GLU A 218 -0.89 -9.14 11.39
CA GLU A 218 -2.10 -8.52 10.86
C GLU A 218 -1.91 -7.06 10.43
N LYS A 219 -1.02 -6.33 11.12
CA LYS A 219 -0.81 -4.89 10.89
C LYS A 219 0.65 -4.50 10.71
N LEU A 220 1.54 -5.45 10.61
CA LEU A 220 2.98 -5.20 10.45
C LEU A 220 3.62 -6.30 9.63
N VAL A 221 4.32 -5.91 8.59
CA VAL A 221 5.13 -6.81 7.75
C VAL A 221 6.55 -6.30 7.68
N VAL A 222 7.51 -7.17 7.91
CA VAL A 222 8.94 -6.88 7.78
C VAL A 222 9.54 -7.85 6.77
N LEU A 223 10.06 -7.30 5.70
CA LEU A 223 10.71 -8.04 4.63
C LEU A 223 12.20 -7.68 4.58
N ARG A 224 13.06 -8.66 4.31
CA ARG A 224 14.51 -8.46 4.11
C ARG A 224 14.86 -8.73 2.65
N LYS A 225 15.53 -7.79 2.00
CA LYS A 225 16.03 -7.97 0.63
C LYS A 225 17.08 -9.07 0.60
N ARG A 226 16.86 -10.09 -0.22
CA ARG A 226 17.82 -11.17 -0.47
C ARG A 226 19.04 -10.71 -1.23
#